data_b1f88a673b6f562fdc7f2820d23204c2
#
_entry.id   b1f88a673b6f562fdc7f2820d23204c2
#
_cell.length_a   1.000
_cell.length_b   1.000
_cell.length_c   1.000
_cell.angle_alpha   90.00
_cell.angle_beta   90.00
_cell.angle_gamma   90.00
#
_symmetry.space_group_name_H-M   'P 1'
#
loop_
_entity.id
_entity.type
_entity.pdbx_description
1 polymer ?
#
loop_
_entity_poly.entity_id
_entity_poly.type
_entity_poly.pdbx_seq_one_letter_code
_entity_poly.pdbx_strand_id
1 'polypeptide(L)'
;MKYQIAIIGGGPAGYTAAEAAGKAGLSVVLFEKRSLGGVCLNEGCIPTKTLLYSAKVYDYAKHASKYAVNVSEASFDLGKIVARKSKVVRKLVLGIKAKLTAHQVNIVTGEATIVDKNTIQCGGETYECENLLLCTGSETFIPPIPGVENVDYWTHRDALDNKEVPASLTIVGGGVIGMEFASFFTSLGVQVAVVEMLDEILGGMDKELSAMLRAEYAKKGIKFLLSTKVVGVSKGETGITVSYENADGAGTVTADKLLMSVGRRPVTKGFGLENLNLEWTERRCIKVDEHLQSSVPGVYVCGDLNGVSLLAHTAVREAEVAVHHITGKEDAMSYRAIPGVVYTNPEIAGVGMSEEALQAAGIPYRAVKLPMAYSGRFVAENEGVNGVCKVLAAEDGTVLGAHMLGNPASELIVLAGMAIEDGKTIEDWKRYVFPHPTVGEIFREL
;
A
#
# COMPACT_ATOMS: atom_id res chain seq x y z
N MET A 1 23.05 -28.07 -3.02
CA MET A 1 22.65 -28.02 -1.58
C MET A 1 21.15 -28.26 -1.52
N LYS A 2 20.69 -29.01 -0.54
CA LYS A 2 19.26 -29.40 -0.43
C LYS A 2 18.60 -28.67 0.73
N TYR A 3 17.41 -28.08 0.48
CA TYR A 3 16.60 -27.34 1.44
C TYR A 3 15.14 -27.88 1.45
N GLN A 4 14.44 -27.69 2.56
CA GLN A 4 13.02 -28.02 2.62
C GLN A 4 12.18 -26.93 1.94
N ILE A 5 12.63 -25.66 2.01
CA ILE A 5 11.98 -24.54 1.34
C ILE A 5 13.01 -23.65 0.65
N ALA A 6 12.77 -23.34 -0.61
CA ALA A 6 13.44 -22.28 -1.35
C ALA A 6 12.45 -21.12 -1.59
N ILE A 7 12.88 -19.89 -1.34
CA ILE A 7 12.06 -18.70 -1.44
C ILE A 7 12.71 -17.72 -2.42
N ILE A 8 11.98 -17.29 -3.45
CA ILE A 8 12.47 -16.31 -4.42
C ILE A 8 11.79 -14.95 -4.16
N GLY A 9 12.58 -13.97 -3.71
CA GLY A 9 12.17 -12.62 -3.35
C GLY A 9 12.15 -12.39 -1.84
N GLY A 10 12.88 -11.39 -1.37
CA GLY A 10 13.07 -11.03 0.04
C GLY A 10 12.16 -9.88 0.51
N GLY A 11 11.01 -9.65 -0.16
CA GLY A 11 9.97 -8.71 0.24
C GLY A 11 9.15 -9.20 1.44
N PRO A 12 8.04 -8.49 1.81
CA PRO A 12 7.20 -8.84 2.96
C PRO A 12 6.78 -10.31 3.02
N ALA A 13 6.30 -10.89 1.92
CA ALA A 13 5.99 -12.31 1.87
C ALA A 13 7.23 -13.17 2.12
N GLY A 14 8.32 -12.92 1.39
CA GLY A 14 9.49 -13.79 1.42
C GLY A 14 10.23 -13.79 2.74
N TYR A 15 10.50 -12.62 3.33
CA TYR A 15 11.20 -12.61 4.63
C TYR A 15 10.30 -13.14 5.76
N THR A 16 8.97 -12.95 5.69
CA THR A 16 8.04 -13.52 6.69
C THR A 16 7.98 -15.03 6.57
N ALA A 17 7.85 -15.57 5.34
CA ALA A 17 7.88 -17.01 5.12
C ALA A 17 9.20 -17.62 5.59
N ALA A 18 10.33 -16.98 5.28
CA ALA A 18 11.65 -17.44 5.70
C ALA A 18 11.80 -17.46 7.23
N GLU A 19 11.35 -16.42 7.92
CA GLU A 19 11.32 -16.36 9.39
C GLU A 19 10.43 -17.44 9.98
N ALA A 20 9.19 -17.59 9.47
CA ALA A 20 8.22 -18.57 9.95
C ALA A 20 8.70 -20.01 9.76
N ALA A 21 9.24 -20.32 8.58
CA ALA A 21 9.78 -21.64 8.26
C ALA A 21 11.03 -21.97 9.09
N GLY A 22 11.94 -21.01 9.28
CA GLY A 22 13.11 -21.17 10.14
C GLY A 22 12.73 -21.39 11.62
N LYS A 23 11.72 -20.67 12.13
CA LYS A 23 11.13 -20.90 13.47
C LYS A 23 10.52 -22.30 13.62
N ALA A 24 9.96 -22.84 12.54
CA ALA A 24 9.43 -24.19 12.52
C ALA A 24 10.53 -25.28 12.39
N GLY A 25 11.80 -24.88 12.34
CA GLY A 25 12.95 -25.79 12.25
C GLY A 25 13.25 -26.33 10.84
N LEU A 26 12.66 -25.73 9.81
CA LEU A 26 12.92 -26.12 8.43
C LEU A 26 14.23 -25.53 7.92
N SER A 27 14.93 -26.25 7.03
CA SER A 27 16.05 -25.72 6.28
C SER A 27 15.56 -24.82 5.16
N VAL A 28 15.97 -23.52 5.20
CA VAL A 28 15.47 -22.48 4.32
C VAL A 28 16.59 -21.79 3.55
N VAL A 29 16.40 -21.58 2.24
CA VAL A 29 17.18 -20.65 1.43
C VAL A 29 16.30 -19.56 0.88
N LEU A 30 16.73 -18.30 1.04
CA LEU A 30 16.05 -17.11 0.54
C LEU A 30 16.94 -16.40 -0.48
N PHE A 31 16.44 -16.23 -1.69
CA PHE A 31 17.11 -15.49 -2.76
C PHE A 31 16.57 -14.07 -2.85
N GLU A 32 17.45 -13.07 -2.81
CA GLU A 32 17.10 -11.67 -3.00
C GLU A 32 18.11 -10.99 -3.93
N LYS A 33 17.62 -10.42 -5.02
CA LYS A 33 18.49 -9.81 -6.04
C LYS A 33 18.93 -8.38 -5.75
N ARG A 34 18.23 -7.67 -4.88
CA ARG A 34 18.49 -6.26 -4.57
C ARG A 34 18.75 -6.05 -3.08
N SER A 35 17.67 -5.95 -2.29
CA SER A 35 17.72 -5.64 -0.86
C SER A 35 16.62 -6.34 -0.10
N LEU A 36 16.95 -6.97 1.02
CA LEU A 36 15.98 -7.52 1.95
C LEU A 36 14.95 -6.45 2.35
N GLY A 37 13.70 -6.89 2.50
CA GLY A 37 12.57 -6.01 2.77
C GLY A 37 11.78 -5.64 1.51
N GLY A 38 12.34 -5.88 0.31
CA GLY A 38 11.68 -5.64 -0.97
C GLY A 38 11.25 -4.19 -1.19
N VAL A 39 10.28 -3.98 -2.07
CA VAL A 39 9.77 -2.65 -2.41
C VAL A 39 9.20 -1.94 -1.18
N CYS A 40 8.36 -2.61 -0.39
CA CYS A 40 7.69 -1.98 0.75
C CYS A 40 8.68 -1.31 1.72
N LEU A 41 9.72 -2.02 2.13
CA LEU A 41 10.67 -1.49 3.11
C LEU A 41 11.67 -0.51 2.52
N ASN A 42 12.14 -0.74 1.30
CA ASN A 42 13.23 0.05 0.70
C ASN A 42 12.73 1.23 -0.15
N GLU A 43 11.63 1.05 -0.89
CA GLU A 43 11.19 1.95 -1.96
C GLU A 43 9.68 2.23 -1.92
N GLY A 44 8.96 1.90 -0.84
CA GLY A 44 7.50 1.98 -0.78
C GLY A 44 6.97 2.46 0.56
N CYS A 45 6.39 1.55 1.34
CA CYS A 45 5.64 1.84 2.56
C CYS A 45 6.45 2.69 3.56
N ILE A 46 7.54 2.14 4.04
CA ILE A 46 8.32 2.75 5.14
C ILE A 46 8.98 4.08 4.73
N PRO A 47 9.67 4.17 3.59
CA PRO A 47 10.23 5.45 3.17
C PRO A 47 9.15 6.51 2.95
N THR A 48 8.02 6.18 2.32
CA THR A 48 6.92 7.13 2.10
C THR A 48 6.32 7.61 3.42
N LYS A 49 6.01 6.70 4.36
CA LYS A 49 5.45 7.07 5.68
C LYS A 49 6.44 7.89 6.50
N THR A 50 7.75 7.67 6.31
CA THR A 50 8.79 8.48 6.96
C THR A 50 8.80 9.92 6.42
N LEU A 51 8.62 10.10 5.11
CA LEU A 51 8.49 11.43 4.49
C LEU A 51 7.18 12.11 4.92
N LEU A 52 6.05 11.41 4.84
CA LEU A 52 4.72 11.92 5.25
C LEU A 52 4.70 12.36 6.70
N TYR A 53 5.35 11.61 7.60
CA TYR A 53 5.43 12.03 9.00
C TYR A 53 6.24 13.32 9.19
N SER A 54 7.33 13.49 8.44
CA SER A 54 8.10 14.74 8.46
C SER A 54 7.26 15.92 7.94
N ALA A 55 6.48 15.72 6.87
CA ALA A 55 5.56 16.72 6.36
C ALA A 55 4.44 17.05 7.36
N LYS A 56 3.89 16.03 8.04
CA LYS A 56 2.87 16.20 9.09
C LYS A 56 3.40 17.05 10.26
N VAL A 57 4.64 16.80 10.71
CA VAL A 57 5.29 17.60 11.75
C VAL A 57 5.49 19.05 11.28
N TYR A 58 5.89 19.24 10.04
CA TYR A 58 6.04 20.59 9.47
C TYR A 58 4.69 21.32 9.37
N ASP A 59 3.63 20.64 8.94
CA ASP A 59 2.27 21.19 8.91
C ASP A 59 1.78 21.59 10.31
N TYR A 60 2.03 20.77 11.34
CA TYR A 60 1.73 21.14 12.72
C TYR A 60 2.48 22.37 13.18
N ALA A 61 3.76 22.48 12.84
CA ALA A 61 4.55 23.68 13.16
C ALA A 61 4.01 24.94 12.48
N LYS A 62 3.64 24.87 11.19
CA LYS A 62 3.03 26.00 10.45
C LYS A 62 1.67 26.45 11.04
N HIS A 63 0.89 25.53 11.55
CA HIS A 63 -0.45 25.76 12.04
C HIS A 63 -0.58 25.65 13.56
N ALA A 64 0.54 25.74 14.29
CA ALA A 64 0.59 25.57 15.74
C ALA A 64 -0.30 26.54 16.51
N SER A 65 -0.58 27.73 15.96
CA SER A 65 -1.47 28.74 16.54
C SER A 65 -2.90 28.22 16.77
N LYS A 66 -3.38 27.22 15.99
CA LYS A 66 -4.65 26.53 16.22
C LYS A 66 -4.72 25.89 17.62
N TYR A 67 -3.57 25.48 18.14
CA TYR A 67 -3.42 24.85 19.45
C TYR A 67 -2.85 25.80 20.51
N ALA A 68 -2.96 27.12 20.27
CA ALA A 68 -2.41 28.17 21.13
C ALA A 68 -0.86 28.06 21.37
N VAL A 69 -0.13 27.44 20.42
CA VAL A 69 1.32 27.34 20.45
C VAL A 69 1.93 28.33 19.46
N ASN A 70 2.83 29.17 19.93
CA ASN A 70 3.53 30.14 19.10
C ASN A 70 4.80 29.55 18.52
N VAL A 71 4.90 29.51 17.20
CA VAL A 71 6.12 29.13 16.46
C VAL A 71 6.56 30.34 15.66
N SER A 72 7.76 30.86 15.94
CA SER A 72 8.28 32.08 15.28
C SER A 72 8.58 31.83 13.81
N GLU A 73 9.13 30.64 13.48
CA GLU A 73 9.46 30.25 12.12
C GLU A 73 9.41 28.72 12.01
N ALA A 74 8.75 28.21 10.97
CA ALA A 74 8.79 26.80 10.62
C ALA A 74 9.50 26.62 9.28
N SER A 75 10.58 25.87 9.27
CA SER A 75 11.35 25.55 8.07
C SER A 75 11.67 24.06 7.99
N PHE A 76 12.05 23.58 6.82
CA PHE A 76 12.46 22.20 6.60
C PHE A 76 13.69 22.13 5.68
N ASP A 77 14.37 21.01 5.73
CA ASP A 77 15.49 20.66 4.85
C ASP A 77 15.18 19.29 4.23
N LEU A 78 14.81 19.28 2.95
CA LEU A 78 14.41 18.05 2.24
C LEU A 78 15.56 17.04 2.19
N GLY A 79 16.81 17.48 2.05
CA GLY A 79 17.97 16.61 2.09
C GLY A 79 18.11 15.87 3.41
N LYS A 80 17.86 16.56 4.55
CA LYS A 80 17.84 15.92 5.89
C LYS A 80 16.63 14.99 6.08
N ILE A 81 15.47 15.34 5.53
CA ILE A 81 14.28 14.46 5.55
C ILE A 81 14.59 13.14 4.81
N VAL A 82 15.19 13.21 3.62
CA VAL A 82 15.62 12.05 2.83
C VAL A 82 16.69 11.24 3.55
N ALA A 83 17.66 11.89 4.19
CA ALA A 83 18.68 11.22 4.99
C ALA A 83 18.07 10.48 6.20
N ARG A 84 17.08 11.10 6.89
CA ARG A 84 16.31 10.45 7.95
C ARG A 84 15.58 9.22 7.45
N LYS A 85 14.90 9.32 6.31
CA LYS A 85 14.23 8.19 5.63
C LYS A 85 15.20 7.02 5.41
N SER A 86 16.38 7.30 4.84
CA SER A 86 17.39 6.28 4.56
C SER A 86 17.93 5.62 5.83
N LYS A 87 18.07 6.37 6.93
CA LYS A 87 18.46 5.83 8.25
C LYS A 87 17.41 4.88 8.81
N VAL A 88 16.12 5.22 8.70
CA VAL A 88 15.00 4.38 9.16
C VAL A 88 14.98 3.06 8.38
N VAL A 89 15.04 3.14 7.05
CA VAL A 89 15.05 1.95 6.16
C VAL A 89 16.22 1.03 6.53
N ARG A 90 17.45 1.57 6.62
CA ARG A 90 18.64 0.78 6.96
C ARG A 90 18.48 0.05 8.29
N LYS A 91 17.95 0.72 9.31
CA LYS A 91 17.72 0.12 10.64
C LYS A 91 16.78 -1.10 10.55
N LEU A 92 15.70 -0.99 9.77
CA LEU A 92 14.70 -2.05 9.64
C LEU A 92 15.23 -3.22 8.79
N VAL A 93 15.96 -2.95 7.71
CA VAL A 93 16.63 -3.99 6.91
C VAL A 93 17.59 -4.82 7.75
N LEU A 94 18.41 -4.15 8.59
CA LEU A 94 19.30 -4.83 9.53
C LEU A 94 18.53 -5.68 10.54
N GLY A 95 17.37 -5.21 11.01
CA GLY A 95 16.49 -5.97 11.90
C GLY A 95 15.96 -7.25 11.25
N ILE A 96 15.51 -7.18 9.98
CA ILE A 96 15.09 -8.37 9.23
C ILE A 96 16.25 -9.34 9.07
N LYS A 97 17.41 -8.86 8.65
CA LYS A 97 18.61 -9.72 8.47
C LYS A 97 18.96 -10.43 9.78
N ALA A 98 18.96 -9.73 10.91
CA ALA A 98 19.24 -10.31 12.22
C ALA A 98 18.26 -11.43 12.59
N LYS A 99 16.96 -11.22 12.36
CA LYS A 99 15.92 -12.23 12.62
C LYS A 99 16.12 -13.48 11.76
N LEU A 100 16.33 -13.31 10.46
CA LEU A 100 16.56 -14.43 9.54
C LEU A 100 17.82 -15.23 9.92
N THR A 101 18.89 -14.53 10.28
CA THR A 101 20.14 -15.16 10.75
C THR A 101 19.92 -15.95 12.05
N ALA A 102 19.16 -15.41 13.00
CA ALA A 102 18.82 -16.09 14.26
C ALA A 102 18.05 -17.41 14.05
N HIS A 103 17.29 -17.50 12.96
CA HIS A 103 16.57 -18.71 12.56
C HIS A 103 17.29 -19.53 11.47
N GLN A 104 18.61 -19.33 11.30
CA GLN A 104 19.49 -20.11 10.42
C GLN A 104 19.05 -20.11 8.94
N VAL A 105 18.32 -19.06 8.50
CA VAL A 105 17.96 -18.90 7.09
C VAL A 105 19.21 -18.59 6.27
N ASN A 106 19.45 -19.36 5.22
CA ASN A 106 20.51 -19.08 4.25
C ASN A 106 20.04 -17.98 3.29
N ILE A 107 20.66 -16.81 3.36
CA ILE A 107 20.32 -15.66 2.52
C ILE A 107 21.33 -15.59 1.36
N VAL A 108 20.86 -15.80 0.14
CA VAL A 108 21.66 -15.72 -1.08
C VAL A 108 21.31 -14.44 -1.82
N THR A 109 22.30 -13.55 -1.97
CA THR A 109 22.14 -12.32 -2.75
C THR A 109 22.46 -12.61 -4.22
N GLY A 110 21.47 -12.46 -5.09
CA GLY A 110 21.62 -12.70 -6.53
C GLY A 110 20.29 -12.96 -7.23
N GLU A 111 20.33 -12.97 -8.54
CA GLU A 111 19.19 -13.35 -9.38
C GLU A 111 19.07 -14.88 -9.41
N ALA A 112 17.98 -15.37 -8.83
CA ALA A 112 17.63 -16.78 -8.87
C ALA A 112 16.88 -17.10 -10.17
N THR A 113 17.20 -18.26 -10.76
CA THR A 113 16.51 -18.79 -11.93
C THR A 113 15.95 -20.16 -11.62
N ILE A 114 14.67 -20.36 -11.87
CA ILE A 114 13.97 -21.63 -11.72
C ILE A 114 14.36 -22.54 -12.91
N VAL A 115 14.93 -23.68 -12.63
CA VAL A 115 15.19 -24.74 -13.64
C VAL A 115 13.98 -25.65 -13.74
N ASP A 116 13.49 -26.09 -12.58
CA ASP A 116 12.23 -26.82 -12.39
C ASP A 116 11.69 -26.54 -10.97
N LYS A 117 10.56 -27.18 -10.59
CA LYS A 117 9.92 -26.96 -9.29
C LYS A 117 10.77 -27.26 -8.06
N ASN A 118 11.82 -28.06 -8.23
CA ASN A 118 12.72 -28.50 -7.15
C ASN A 118 14.15 -27.98 -7.30
N THR A 119 14.46 -27.27 -8.40
CA THR A 119 15.84 -26.88 -8.75
C THR A 119 15.92 -25.39 -9.09
N ILE A 120 16.74 -24.65 -8.36
CA ILE A 120 17.00 -23.22 -8.55
C ILE A 120 18.50 -23.04 -8.81
N GLN A 121 18.85 -22.12 -9.71
CA GLN A 121 20.22 -21.67 -9.93
C GLN A 121 20.39 -20.21 -9.50
N CYS A 122 21.49 -19.91 -8.83
CA CYS A 122 21.86 -18.54 -8.47
C CYS A 122 23.38 -18.43 -8.34
N GLY A 123 23.99 -17.42 -8.98
CA GLY A 123 25.43 -17.17 -8.90
C GLY A 123 26.30 -18.32 -9.39
N GLY A 124 25.83 -19.14 -10.30
CA GLY A 124 26.54 -20.34 -10.82
C GLY A 124 26.39 -21.59 -9.94
N GLU A 125 25.71 -21.50 -8.81
CA GLU A 125 25.45 -22.65 -7.92
C GLU A 125 24.00 -23.16 -8.12
N THR A 126 23.82 -24.46 -7.83
CA THR A 126 22.52 -25.14 -7.90
C THR A 126 22.04 -25.49 -6.49
N TYR A 127 20.76 -25.17 -6.26
CA TYR A 127 20.04 -25.38 -5.01
C TYR A 127 18.84 -26.28 -5.27
N GLU A 128 18.69 -27.33 -4.47
CA GLU A 128 17.55 -28.23 -4.52
C GLU A 128 16.58 -27.92 -3.39
N CYS A 129 15.27 -28.02 -3.62
CA CYS A 129 14.25 -27.81 -2.60
C CYS A 129 13.12 -28.81 -2.70
N GLU A 130 12.42 -29.02 -1.58
CA GLU A 130 11.19 -29.80 -1.53
C GLU A 130 9.97 -28.94 -1.90
N ASN A 131 9.95 -27.70 -1.42
CA ASN A 131 8.92 -26.70 -1.70
C ASN A 131 9.54 -25.41 -2.24
N LEU A 132 8.89 -24.81 -3.21
CA LEU A 132 9.28 -23.54 -3.83
C LEU A 132 8.24 -22.46 -3.51
N LEU A 133 8.66 -21.35 -2.91
CA LEU A 133 7.79 -20.22 -2.61
C LEU A 133 8.18 -19.02 -3.48
N LEU A 134 7.25 -18.54 -4.29
CA LEU A 134 7.41 -17.42 -5.21
C LEU A 134 6.89 -16.12 -4.57
N CYS A 135 7.79 -15.19 -4.28
CA CYS A 135 7.54 -13.91 -3.62
C CYS A 135 8.15 -12.73 -4.39
N THR A 136 8.14 -12.79 -5.72
CA THR A 136 8.83 -11.83 -6.60
C THR A 136 8.16 -10.45 -6.65
N GLY A 137 6.95 -10.33 -6.11
CA GLY A 137 6.25 -9.06 -5.97
C GLY A 137 5.81 -8.43 -7.29
N SER A 138 5.83 -7.11 -7.32
CA SER A 138 5.42 -6.31 -8.46
C SER A 138 6.39 -5.17 -8.76
N GLU A 139 6.27 -4.60 -9.95
CA GLU A 139 7.00 -3.42 -10.41
C GLU A 139 6.03 -2.30 -10.84
N THR A 140 6.55 -1.06 -10.92
CA THR A 140 5.78 0.08 -11.41
C THR A 140 5.36 -0.17 -12.86
N PHE A 141 4.09 0.03 -13.14
CA PHE A 141 3.57 0.01 -14.49
C PHE A 141 3.67 1.41 -15.12
N ILE A 142 4.31 1.49 -16.28
CA ILE A 142 4.32 2.69 -17.10
C ILE A 142 3.54 2.34 -18.38
N PRO A 143 2.38 2.97 -18.59
CA PRO A 143 1.60 2.74 -19.81
C PRO A 143 2.31 3.33 -21.03
N PRO A 144 2.05 2.81 -22.21
CA PRO A 144 2.65 3.31 -23.47
C PRO A 144 1.97 4.62 -23.90
N ILE A 145 2.22 5.70 -23.15
CA ILE A 145 1.74 7.05 -23.47
C ILE A 145 2.70 7.66 -24.48
N PRO A 146 2.22 8.20 -25.61
CA PRO A 146 3.05 8.86 -26.62
C PRO A 146 3.96 9.92 -26.00
N GLY A 147 5.27 9.81 -26.24
CA GLY A 147 6.28 10.74 -25.79
C GLY A 147 6.81 10.53 -24.37
N VAL A 148 6.30 9.55 -23.61
CA VAL A 148 6.78 9.28 -22.25
C VAL A 148 8.25 8.88 -22.22
N GLU A 149 8.74 8.23 -23.26
CA GLU A 149 10.14 7.82 -23.43
C GLU A 149 11.11 9.00 -23.66
N ASN A 150 10.60 10.18 -23.99
CA ASN A 150 11.37 11.38 -24.29
C ASN A 150 11.42 12.39 -23.15
N VAL A 151 10.85 12.06 -21.98
CA VAL A 151 10.80 12.95 -20.82
C VAL A 151 11.35 12.28 -19.57
N ASP A 152 11.92 13.08 -18.70
CA ASP A 152 12.46 12.69 -17.40
C ASP A 152 11.34 12.62 -16.34
N TYR A 153 10.49 11.60 -16.44
CA TYR A 153 9.43 11.40 -15.45
C TYR A 153 9.95 10.71 -14.18
N TRP A 154 9.31 11.00 -13.08
CA TRP A 154 9.54 10.32 -11.81
C TRP A 154 8.65 9.10 -11.67
N THR A 155 9.18 8.09 -11.01
CA THR A 155 8.43 7.04 -10.31
C THR A 155 8.45 7.34 -8.80
N HIS A 156 7.85 6.46 -8.02
CA HIS A 156 7.95 6.52 -6.55
C HIS A 156 9.43 6.53 -6.06
N ARG A 157 10.37 5.89 -6.77
CA ARG A 157 11.78 5.86 -6.41
C ARG A 157 12.41 7.24 -6.50
N ASP A 158 12.19 7.91 -7.62
CA ASP A 158 12.74 9.23 -7.88
C ASP A 158 12.16 10.25 -6.89
N ALA A 159 10.85 10.19 -6.63
CA ALA A 159 10.19 11.05 -5.66
C ALA A 159 10.69 10.84 -4.22
N LEU A 160 11.01 9.59 -3.83
CA LEU A 160 11.54 9.25 -2.50
C LEU A 160 12.98 9.72 -2.27
N ASP A 161 13.78 9.79 -3.31
CA ASP A 161 15.22 10.14 -3.22
C ASP A 161 15.52 11.58 -3.65
N ASN A 162 14.50 12.30 -4.11
CA ASN A 162 14.64 13.70 -4.50
C ASN A 162 15.00 14.59 -3.30
N LYS A 163 15.97 15.48 -3.50
CA LYS A 163 16.49 16.39 -2.46
C LYS A 163 16.18 17.87 -2.74
N GLU A 164 15.56 18.15 -3.87
CA GLU A 164 15.19 19.49 -4.30
C GLU A 164 13.69 19.61 -4.37
N VAL A 165 13.13 20.68 -3.82
CA VAL A 165 11.68 20.93 -3.88
C VAL A 165 11.34 21.52 -5.24
N PRO A 166 10.57 20.82 -6.11
CA PRO A 166 10.14 21.41 -7.38
C PRO A 166 9.12 22.53 -7.11
N ALA A 167 9.02 23.51 -7.98
CA ALA A 167 7.97 24.52 -7.85
C ALA A 167 6.60 23.92 -8.17
N SER A 168 6.56 22.95 -9.10
CA SER A 168 5.30 22.31 -9.51
C SER A 168 5.49 20.82 -9.85
N LEU A 169 4.43 20.04 -9.65
CA LEU A 169 4.40 18.59 -9.88
C LEU A 169 3.07 18.17 -10.51
N THR A 170 3.12 17.53 -11.66
CA THR A 170 1.96 16.80 -12.20
C THR A 170 2.06 15.33 -11.81
N ILE A 171 1.00 14.77 -11.23
CA ILE A 171 0.89 13.36 -10.87
C ILE A 171 -0.13 12.71 -11.80
N VAL A 172 0.26 11.71 -12.55
CA VAL A 172 -0.64 10.88 -13.36
C VAL A 172 -0.98 9.63 -12.55
N GLY A 173 -2.27 9.54 -12.16
CA GLY A 173 -2.82 8.52 -11.28
C GLY A 173 -3.12 9.03 -9.87
N GLY A 174 -4.40 9.11 -9.54
CA GLY A 174 -4.93 9.52 -8.21
C GLY A 174 -5.13 8.37 -7.24
N GLY A 175 -4.44 7.24 -7.44
CA GLY A 175 -4.43 6.11 -6.50
C GLY A 175 -3.66 6.41 -5.22
N VAL A 176 -3.53 5.38 -4.34
CA VAL A 176 -2.90 5.51 -3.00
C VAL A 176 -1.51 6.17 -3.08
N ILE A 177 -0.63 5.69 -3.95
CA ILE A 177 0.74 6.22 -4.09
C ILE A 177 0.71 7.67 -4.57
N GLY A 178 -0.09 7.97 -5.60
CA GLY A 178 -0.22 9.32 -6.14
C GLY A 178 -0.73 10.31 -5.10
N MET A 179 -1.76 9.94 -4.33
CA MET A 179 -2.32 10.80 -3.29
C MET A 179 -1.39 10.99 -2.09
N GLU A 180 -0.61 9.98 -1.70
CA GLU A 180 0.39 10.13 -0.64
C GLU A 180 1.50 11.10 -1.06
N PHE A 181 2.00 11.03 -2.30
CA PHE A 181 2.96 12.02 -2.79
C PHE A 181 2.32 13.39 -3.00
N ALA A 182 1.06 13.46 -3.48
CA ALA A 182 0.33 14.73 -3.55
C ALA A 182 0.24 15.39 -2.16
N SER A 183 -0.09 14.62 -1.14
CA SER A 183 -0.09 15.09 0.26
C SER A 183 1.27 15.60 0.71
N PHE A 184 2.33 14.83 0.47
CA PHE A 184 3.69 15.18 0.85
C PHE A 184 4.15 16.48 0.21
N PHE A 185 4.09 16.56 -1.11
CA PHE A 185 4.61 17.72 -1.84
C PHE A 185 3.78 18.98 -1.61
N THR A 186 2.44 18.86 -1.46
CA THR A 186 1.58 20.01 -1.12
C THR A 186 1.92 20.58 0.25
N SER A 187 2.20 19.73 1.25
CA SER A 187 2.64 20.18 2.58
C SER A 187 3.95 20.98 2.52
N LEU A 188 4.83 20.67 1.55
CA LEU A 188 6.08 21.40 1.31
C LEU A 188 5.91 22.66 0.45
N GLY A 189 4.70 23.00 0.01
CA GLY A 189 4.39 24.20 -0.77
C GLY A 189 4.49 24.01 -2.29
N VAL A 190 4.64 22.79 -2.79
CA VAL A 190 4.66 22.50 -4.23
C VAL A 190 3.27 22.65 -4.83
N GLN A 191 3.16 23.28 -5.99
CA GLN A 191 1.92 23.33 -6.77
C GLN A 191 1.66 21.96 -7.40
N VAL A 192 0.61 21.26 -6.96
CA VAL A 192 0.32 19.89 -7.40
C VAL A 192 -0.93 19.84 -8.27
N ALA A 193 -0.82 19.11 -9.40
CA ALA A 193 -1.97 18.70 -10.20
C ALA A 193 -2.03 17.17 -10.27
N VAL A 194 -3.21 16.60 -10.07
CA VAL A 194 -3.47 15.15 -10.18
C VAL A 194 -4.37 14.90 -11.37
N VAL A 195 -3.92 14.07 -12.32
CA VAL A 195 -4.69 13.64 -13.49
C VAL A 195 -5.12 12.20 -13.26
N GLU A 196 -6.43 11.98 -13.13
CA GLU A 196 -7.01 10.67 -12.84
C GLU A 196 -8.03 10.28 -13.92
N MET A 197 -7.91 9.06 -14.44
CA MET A 197 -8.78 8.53 -15.48
C MET A 197 -10.17 8.15 -14.93
N LEU A 198 -10.24 7.73 -13.66
CA LEU A 198 -11.48 7.42 -12.98
C LEU A 198 -12.23 8.71 -12.60
N ASP A 199 -13.49 8.55 -12.26
CA ASP A 199 -14.38 9.63 -11.83
C ASP A 199 -14.16 10.09 -10.39
N GLU A 200 -13.32 9.36 -9.61
CA GLU A 200 -12.87 9.76 -8.28
C GLU A 200 -11.45 9.22 -8.00
N ILE A 201 -10.73 9.87 -7.08
CA ILE A 201 -9.46 9.41 -6.56
C ILE A 201 -9.63 8.14 -5.72
N LEU A 202 -8.53 7.43 -5.45
CA LEU A 202 -8.48 6.25 -4.58
C LEU A 202 -9.46 5.14 -5.03
N GLY A 203 -9.48 4.83 -6.31
CA GLY A 203 -10.34 3.76 -6.85
C GLY A 203 -10.22 2.48 -6.04
N GLY A 204 -11.39 1.90 -5.66
CA GLY A 204 -11.49 0.74 -4.78
C GLY A 204 -11.71 1.05 -3.30
N MET A 205 -11.59 2.30 -2.86
CA MET A 205 -12.04 2.77 -1.55
C MET A 205 -13.48 3.31 -1.63
N ASP A 206 -14.10 3.55 -0.47
CA ASP A 206 -15.41 4.18 -0.38
C ASP A 206 -15.39 5.55 -1.07
N LYS A 207 -16.27 5.72 -2.06
CA LYS A 207 -16.27 6.86 -2.98
C LYS A 207 -16.64 8.17 -2.29
N GLU A 208 -17.56 8.11 -1.33
CA GLU A 208 -17.98 9.28 -0.55
C GLU A 208 -16.79 9.84 0.26
N LEU A 209 -16.07 8.96 0.96
CA LEU A 209 -14.93 9.38 1.76
C LEU A 209 -13.74 9.83 0.88
N SER A 210 -13.56 9.21 -0.28
CA SER A 210 -12.56 9.64 -1.27
C SER A 210 -12.87 11.05 -1.78
N ALA A 211 -14.14 11.36 -2.11
CA ALA A 211 -14.57 12.69 -2.51
C ALA A 211 -14.38 13.74 -1.39
N MET A 212 -14.65 13.36 -0.12
CA MET A 212 -14.39 14.24 1.02
C MET A 212 -12.90 14.55 1.15
N LEU A 213 -12.01 13.54 1.05
CA LEU A 213 -10.57 13.75 1.09
C LEU A 213 -10.10 14.65 -0.06
N ARG A 214 -10.60 14.41 -1.28
CA ARG A 214 -10.29 15.24 -2.46
C ARG A 214 -10.71 16.70 -2.23
N ALA A 215 -11.89 16.93 -1.68
CA ALA A 215 -12.36 18.29 -1.37
C ALA A 215 -11.43 19.00 -0.36
N GLU A 216 -10.93 18.30 0.67
CA GLU A 216 -9.97 18.87 1.61
C GLU A 216 -8.64 19.23 0.93
N TYR A 217 -8.15 18.39 0.01
CA TYR A 217 -6.92 18.68 -0.72
C TYR A 217 -7.09 19.75 -1.81
N ALA A 218 -8.28 19.87 -2.41
CA ALA A 218 -8.59 20.98 -3.30
C ALA A 218 -8.54 22.34 -2.56
N LYS A 219 -9.01 22.40 -1.32
CA LYS A 219 -8.84 23.59 -0.45
C LYS A 219 -7.36 23.91 -0.16
N LYS A 220 -6.51 22.90 -0.11
CA LYS A 220 -5.05 23.05 0.04
C LYS A 220 -4.35 23.45 -1.27
N GLY A 221 -5.08 23.59 -2.38
CA GLY A 221 -4.58 24.04 -3.68
C GLY A 221 -4.22 22.96 -4.69
N ILE A 222 -4.50 21.67 -4.40
CA ILE A 222 -4.32 20.62 -5.41
C ILE A 222 -5.39 20.77 -6.49
N LYS A 223 -4.94 20.79 -7.75
CA LYS A 223 -5.80 20.73 -8.92
C LYS A 223 -6.08 19.27 -9.27
N PHE A 224 -7.37 18.89 -9.29
CA PHE A 224 -7.78 17.54 -9.73
C PHE A 224 -8.41 17.61 -11.12
N LEU A 225 -7.96 16.71 -11.99
CA LEU A 225 -8.51 16.46 -13.32
C LEU A 225 -9.01 15.01 -13.31
N LEU A 226 -10.29 14.82 -12.94
CA LEU A 226 -10.94 13.52 -12.88
C LEU A 226 -11.57 13.16 -14.23
N SER A 227 -11.89 11.88 -14.46
CA SER A 227 -12.41 11.36 -15.72
C SER A 227 -11.56 11.83 -16.91
N THR A 228 -10.23 11.93 -16.70
CA THR A 228 -9.31 12.58 -17.63
C THR A 228 -8.25 11.59 -18.09
N LYS A 229 -8.25 11.31 -19.40
CA LYS A 229 -7.29 10.40 -20.04
C LYS A 229 -6.07 11.16 -20.52
N VAL A 230 -4.89 10.75 -20.08
CA VAL A 230 -3.63 11.26 -20.64
C VAL A 230 -3.41 10.66 -22.03
N VAL A 231 -3.17 11.51 -23.02
CA VAL A 231 -3.00 11.12 -24.43
C VAL A 231 -1.59 11.39 -24.96
N GLY A 232 -0.78 12.14 -24.24
CA GLY A 232 0.61 12.40 -24.62
C GLY A 232 1.39 13.12 -23.55
N VAL A 233 2.72 13.02 -23.65
CA VAL A 233 3.67 13.73 -22.78
C VAL A 233 4.77 14.33 -23.64
N SER A 234 5.19 15.56 -23.35
CA SER A 234 6.28 16.22 -24.08
C SER A 234 7.13 17.09 -23.16
N LYS A 235 8.39 17.28 -23.54
CA LYS A 235 9.26 18.24 -22.89
C LYS A 235 8.97 19.63 -23.45
N GLY A 236 8.57 20.56 -22.59
CA GLY A 236 8.38 21.98 -22.90
C GLY A 236 9.61 22.82 -22.55
N GLU A 237 9.54 24.12 -22.83
CA GLU A 237 10.59 25.07 -22.45
C GLU A 237 10.72 25.25 -20.93
N THR A 238 9.59 25.14 -20.21
CA THR A 238 9.49 25.41 -18.75
C THR A 238 9.20 24.18 -17.93
N GLY A 239 9.30 22.95 -18.49
CA GLY A 239 9.01 21.72 -17.76
C GLY A 239 8.43 20.62 -18.65
N ILE A 240 7.66 19.72 -18.02
CA ILE A 240 7.01 18.58 -18.70
C ILE A 240 5.53 18.91 -18.90
N THR A 241 5.05 18.81 -20.12
CA THR A 241 3.65 19.03 -20.50
C THR A 241 2.94 17.70 -20.68
N VAL A 242 1.85 17.50 -19.96
CA VAL A 242 0.93 16.36 -20.08
C VAL A 242 -0.28 16.83 -20.89
N SER A 243 -0.53 16.20 -22.03
CA SER A 243 -1.73 16.40 -22.84
C SER A 243 -2.79 15.40 -22.44
N TYR A 244 -4.01 15.87 -22.32
CA TYR A 244 -5.13 15.04 -21.86
C TYR A 244 -6.43 15.34 -22.63
N GLU A 245 -7.37 14.42 -22.53
CA GLU A 245 -8.74 14.53 -23.03
C GLU A 245 -9.73 14.16 -21.91
N ASN A 246 -10.82 14.91 -21.80
CA ASN A 246 -11.95 14.63 -20.91
C ASN A 246 -13.26 15.11 -21.55
N ALA A 247 -14.35 15.13 -20.79
CA ALA A 247 -15.66 15.56 -21.26
C ALA A 247 -15.70 17.04 -21.71
N ASP A 248 -14.82 17.89 -21.16
CA ASP A 248 -14.70 19.31 -21.52
C ASP A 248 -13.84 19.56 -22.77
N GLY A 249 -13.21 18.49 -23.30
CA GLY A 249 -12.35 18.53 -24.47
C GLY A 249 -10.88 18.23 -24.21
N ALA A 250 -10.02 18.57 -25.14
CA ALA A 250 -8.58 18.40 -25.02
C ALA A 250 -7.96 19.56 -24.22
N GLY A 251 -6.97 19.25 -23.39
CA GLY A 251 -6.26 20.23 -22.61
C GLY A 251 -4.82 19.81 -22.29
N THR A 252 -4.10 20.70 -21.62
CA THR A 252 -2.73 20.45 -21.16
C THR A 252 -2.51 20.92 -19.73
N VAL A 253 -1.57 20.26 -19.05
CA VAL A 253 -1.02 20.72 -17.77
C VAL A 253 0.51 20.60 -17.83
N THR A 254 1.21 21.66 -17.41
CA THR A 254 2.66 21.72 -17.40
C THR A 254 3.19 21.89 -15.99
N ALA A 255 4.25 21.18 -15.65
CA ALA A 255 4.90 21.27 -14.34
C ALA A 255 6.41 20.97 -14.47
N ASP A 256 7.20 21.38 -13.49
CA ASP A 256 8.65 21.12 -13.44
C ASP A 256 8.93 19.62 -13.45
N LYS A 257 8.08 18.84 -12.76
CA LYS A 257 8.23 17.39 -12.66
C LYS A 257 6.92 16.67 -12.97
N LEU A 258 7.05 15.45 -13.46
CA LEU A 258 5.96 14.51 -13.73
C LEU A 258 6.17 13.25 -12.93
N LEU A 259 5.21 12.86 -12.09
CA LEU A 259 5.20 11.58 -11.38
C LEU A 259 4.21 10.62 -12.04
N MET A 260 4.71 9.45 -12.45
CA MET A 260 3.88 8.37 -12.99
C MET A 260 3.47 7.41 -11.85
N SER A 261 2.17 7.33 -11.57
CA SER A 261 1.60 6.58 -10.43
C SER A 261 0.32 5.83 -10.82
N VAL A 262 0.31 5.18 -11.98
CA VAL A 262 -0.87 4.54 -12.59
C VAL A 262 -1.02 3.05 -12.26
N GLY A 263 -0.29 2.56 -11.28
CA GLY A 263 -0.41 1.20 -10.79
C GLY A 263 0.87 0.37 -10.86
N ARG A 264 0.71 -0.90 -10.58
CA ARG A 264 1.79 -1.89 -10.51
C ARG A 264 1.39 -3.14 -11.28
N ARG A 265 2.37 -3.90 -11.73
CA ARG A 265 2.17 -5.20 -12.37
C ARG A 265 3.06 -6.27 -11.71
N PRO A 266 2.61 -7.52 -11.64
CA PRO A 266 3.40 -8.61 -11.06
C PRO A 266 4.67 -8.85 -11.87
N VAL A 267 5.76 -9.23 -11.18
CA VAL A 267 7.02 -9.61 -11.81
C VAL A 267 6.95 -11.09 -12.20
N THR A 268 6.72 -11.35 -13.46
CA THR A 268 6.48 -12.70 -14.02
C THR A 268 7.51 -13.14 -15.04
N LYS A 269 8.58 -12.39 -15.24
CA LYS A 269 9.60 -12.66 -16.28
C LYS A 269 11.01 -12.56 -15.74
N GLY A 270 11.94 -13.25 -16.39
CA GLY A 270 13.39 -13.12 -16.16
C GLY A 270 13.93 -13.99 -15.03
N PHE A 271 13.18 -14.98 -14.53
CA PHE A 271 13.64 -15.90 -13.47
C PHE A 271 13.18 -17.36 -13.68
N GLY A 272 12.83 -17.74 -14.91
CA GLY A 272 12.51 -19.13 -15.26
C GLY A 272 11.12 -19.58 -14.87
N LEU A 273 10.17 -18.66 -14.65
CA LEU A 273 8.77 -18.98 -14.27
C LEU A 273 8.07 -19.85 -15.33
N GLU A 274 8.45 -19.67 -16.59
CA GLU A 274 7.98 -20.45 -17.75
C GLU A 274 8.29 -21.95 -17.67
N ASN A 275 9.26 -22.35 -16.85
CA ASN A 275 9.61 -23.74 -16.61
C ASN A 275 8.61 -24.46 -15.68
N LEU A 276 7.68 -23.70 -15.09
CA LEU A 276 6.59 -24.21 -14.28
C LEU A 276 5.29 -24.11 -15.06
N ASN A 277 4.55 -25.20 -15.18
CA ASN A 277 3.24 -25.21 -15.85
C ASN A 277 2.15 -24.64 -14.93
N LEU A 278 2.22 -23.34 -14.66
CA LEU A 278 1.31 -22.63 -13.75
C LEU A 278 0.03 -22.20 -14.44
N GLU A 279 -1.10 -22.25 -13.73
CA GLU A 279 -2.34 -21.63 -14.15
C GLU A 279 -2.32 -20.12 -13.89
N TRP A 280 -2.92 -19.37 -14.83
CA TRP A 280 -2.94 -17.92 -14.81
C TRP A 280 -4.37 -17.42 -14.68
N THR A 281 -4.53 -16.29 -13.98
CA THR A 281 -5.77 -15.52 -13.99
C THR A 281 -5.87 -14.68 -15.29
N GLU A 282 -7.07 -14.18 -15.60
CA GLU A 282 -7.29 -13.26 -16.72
C GLU A 282 -6.43 -12.00 -16.64
N ARG A 283 -6.07 -11.59 -15.43
CA ARG A 283 -5.18 -10.42 -15.15
C ARG A 283 -3.71 -10.76 -15.23
N ARG A 284 -3.33 -11.92 -15.73
CA ARG A 284 -1.94 -12.41 -15.85
C ARG A 284 -1.20 -12.50 -14.50
N CYS A 285 -1.91 -12.84 -13.45
CA CYS A 285 -1.37 -13.22 -12.16
C CYS A 285 -1.43 -14.75 -12.01
N ILE A 286 -0.65 -15.30 -11.08
CA ILE A 286 -0.64 -16.75 -10.85
C ILE A 286 -1.83 -17.12 -9.97
N LYS A 287 -2.60 -18.12 -10.38
CA LYS A 287 -3.73 -18.65 -9.63
C LYS A 287 -3.26 -19.50 -8.45
N VAL A 288 -3.86 -19.30 -7.30
CA VAL A 288 -3.58 -20.06 -6.06
C VAL A 288 -4.88 -20.50 -5.41
N ASP A 289 -4.78 -21.53 -4.56
CA ASP A 289 -5.87 -21.96 -3.66
C ASP A 289 -5.86 -21.17 -2.33
N GLU A 290 -6.71 -21.55 -1.39
CA GLU A 290 -6.80 -20.94 -0.05
C GLU A 290 -5.56 -21.15 0.83
N HIS A 291 -4.66 -22.05 0.45
CA HIS A 291 -3.39 -22.31 1.11
C HIS A 291 -2.19 -21.67 0.37
N LEU A 292 -2.46 -20.82 -0.62
CA LEU A 292 -1.49 -20.18 -1.51
C LEU A 292 -0.70 -21.15 -2.39
N GLN A 293 -1.14 -22.44 -2.52
CA GLN A 293 -0.52 -23.39 -3.42
C GLN A 293 -1.02 -23.11 -4.85
N SER A 294 -0.10 -23.17 -5.80
CA SER A 294 -0.40 -23.06 -7.23
C SER A 294 -0.97 -24.36 -7.79
N SER A 295 -1.28 -24.39 -9.08
CA SER A 295 -1.65 -25.63 -9.80
C SER A 295 -0.53 -26.70 -9.81
N VAL A 296 0.69 -26.35 -9.41
CA VAL A 296 1.83 -27.26 -9.31
C VAL A 296 2.08 -27.61 -7.84
N PRO A 297 1.88 -28.87 -7.42
CA PRO A 297 2.10 -29.30 -6.04
C PRO A 297 3.50 -29.00 -5.53
N GLY A 298 3.60 -28.39 -4.35
CA GLY A 298 4.86 -27.97 -3.73
C GLY A 298 5.36 -26.60 -4.21
N VAL A 299 4.60 -25.90 -5.07
CA VAL A 299 4.89 -24.52 -5.51
C VAL A 299 3.82 -23.58 -4.97
N TYR A 300 4.22 -22.59 -4.17
CA TYR A 300 3.38 -21.61 -3.50
C TYR A 300 3.66 -20.21 -4.04
N VAL A 301 2.66 -19.33 -4.01
CA VAL A 301 2.78 -17.96 -4.53
C VAL A 301 2.16 -16.98 -3.53
N CYS A 302 2.96 -16.07 -3.00
CA CYS A 302 2.52 -15.08 -2.02
C CYS A 302 2.86 -13.65 -2.45
N GLY A 303 2.02 -12.71 -2.01
CA GLY A 303 2.13 -11.28 -2.30
C GLY A 303 1.68 -10.92 -3.70
N ASP A 304 2.15 -9.78 -4.19
CA ASP A 304 1.66 -9.14 -5.42
C ASP A 304 1.65 -10.05 -6.66
N LEU A 305 2.40 -11.14 -6.64
CA LEU A 305 2.51 -12.08 -7.76
C LEU A 305 1.21 -12.85 -8.01
N ASN A 306 0.40 -13.12 -6.96
CA ASN A 306 -0.91 -13.76 -7.11
C ASN A 306 -2.02 -12.78 -7.52
N GLY A 307 -1.77 -11.46 -7.36
CA GLY A 307 -2.65 -10.39 -7.83
C GLY A 307 -3.96 -10.22 -7.07
N VAL A 308 -4.15 -10.91 -5.94
CA VAL A 308 -5.36 -10.81 -5.12
C VAL A 308 -5.34 -9.50 -4.30
N SER A 309 -4.22 -9.22 -3.65
CA SER A 309 -4.03 -7.99 -2.87
C SER A 309 -2.58 -7.54 -2.96
N LEU A 310 -2.37 -6.26 -3.35
CA LEU A 310 -1.02 -5.68 -3.48
C LEU A 310 -0.62 -4.92 -2.19
N LEU A 311 -0.87 -5.55 -1.04
CA LEU A 311 -0.63 -4.96 0.28
C LEU A 311 0.37 -5.80 1.07
N ALA A 312 1.32 -5.12 1.74
CA ALA A 312 2.38 -5.79 2.47
C ALA A 312 1.86 -6.67 3.62
N HIS A 313 0.84 -6.23 4.36
CA HIS A 313 0.23 -7.00 5.45
C HIS A 313 -0.55 -8.22 4.94
N THR A 314 -1.16 -8.15 3.75
CA THR A 314 -1.74 -9.34 3.10
C THR A 314 -0.65 -10.34 2.75
N ALA A 315 0.44 -9.87 2.13
CA ALA A 315 1.59 -10.71 1.78
C ALA A 315 2.23 -11.39 3.00
N VAL A 316 2.26 -10.72 4.16
CA VAL A 316 2.69 -11.30 5.45
C VAL A 316 1.79 -12.46 5.85
N ARG A 317 0.46 -12.26 5.84
CA ARG A 317 -0.50 -13.29 6.23
C ARG A 317 -0.51 -14.47 5.25
N GLU A 318 -0.45 -14.21 3.95
CA GLU A 318 -0.31 -15.23 2.92
C GLU A 318 0.94 -16.12 3.14
N ALA A 319 2.06 -15.50 3.48
CA ALA A 319 3.30 -16.22 3.76
C ALA A 319 3.18 -17.15 4.99
N GLU A 320 2.48 -16.71 6.04
CA GLU A 320 2.21 -17.54 7.22
C GLU A 320 1.32 -18.74 6.87
N VAL A 321 0.24 -18.53 6.11
CA VAL A 321 -0.66 -19.59 5.64
C VAL A 321 0.09 -20.63 4.80
N ALA A 322 0.90 -20.17 3.84
CA ALA A 322 1.69 -21.08 3.01
C ALA A 322 2.66 -21.94 3.84
N VAL A 323 3.35 -21.33 4.82
CA VAL A 323 4.26 -22.09 5.71
C VAL A 323 3.48 -23.01 6.64
N HIS A 324 2.32 -22.62 7.14
CA HIS A 324 1.45 -23.49 7.93
C HIS A 324 1.03 -24.72 7.12
N HIS A 325 0.59 -24.54 5.88
CA HIS A 325 0.23 -25.66 5.00
C HIS A 325 1.44 -26.59 4.74
N ILE A 326 2.63 -26.03 4.44
CA ILE A 326 3.86 -26.82 4.25
C ILE A 326 4.22 -27.64 5.51
N THR A 327 3.94 -27.11 6.70
CA THR A 327 4.24 -27.78 7.98
C THR A 327 3.09 -28.64 8.51
N GLY A 328 2.01 -28.80 7.75
CA GLY A 328 0.84 -29.63 8.12
C GLY A 328 -0.05 -29.01 9.21
N LYS A 329 0.02 -27.70 9.41
CA LYS A 329 -0.90 -26.97 10.30
C LYS A 329 -2.13 -26.56 9.52
N GLU A 330 -3.30 -26.70 10.14
CA GLU A 330 -4.57 -26.26 9.59
C GLU A 330 -4.65 -24.73 9.60
N ASP A 331 -4.73 -24.11 8.44
CA ASP A 331 -4.85 -22.67 8.24
C ASP A 331 -5.26 -22.38 6.79
N ALA A 332 -6.03 -21.30 6.58
CA ALA A 332 -6.47 -20.87 5.26
C ALA A 332 -6.52 -19.35 5.15
N MET A 333 -6.30 -18.81 3.95
CA MET A 333 -6.33 -17.38 3.71
C MET A 333 -7.77 -16.86 3.59
N SER A 334 -8.09 -15.85 4.40
CA SER A 334 -9.32 -15.05 4.26
C SER A 334 -8.96 -13.67 3.72
N TYR A 335 -9.69 -13.22 2.70
CA TYR A 335 -9.57 -11.88 2.14
C TYR A 335 -10.75 -10.97 2.50
N ARG A 336 -11.66 -11.40 3.39
CA ARG A 336 -12.87 -10.65 3.75
C ARG A 336 -12.59 -9.34 4.48
N ALA A 337 -11.54 -9.31 5.29
CA ALA A 337 -11.23 -8.21 6.19
C ALA A 337 -9.81 -7.65 5.99
N ILE A 338 -9.40 -7.45 4.74
CA ILE A 338 -8.11 -6.83 4.44
C ILE A 338 -8.24 -5.30 4.51
N PRO A 339 -7.59 -4.62 5.47
CA PRO A 339 -7.70 -3.18 5.59
C PRO A 339 -6.85 -2.46 4.52
N GLY A 340 -7.45 -1.46 3.87
CA GLY A 340 -6.74 -0.50 3.01
C GLY A 340 -6.56 0.82 3.74
N VAL A 341 -5.38 1.43 3.64
CA VAL A 341 -5.07 2.72 4.29
C VAL A 341 -4.30 3.62 3.34
N VAL A 342 -4.66 4.90 3.33
CA VAL A 342 -3.91 5.98 2.69
C VAL A 342 -3.45 6.95 3.76
N TYR A 343 -2.15 7.11 3.88
CA TYR A 343 -1.49 7.86 4.96
C TYR A 343 -1.35 9.36 4.66
N THR A 344 -2.38 9.90 4.02
CA THR A 344 -2.54 11.35 3.85
C THR A 344 -2.80 12.03 5.22
N ASN A 345 -2.91 13.36 5.25
CA ASN A 345 -3.32 14.09 6.45
C ASN A 345 -4.51 15.00 6.12
N PRO A 346 -5.77 14.61 6.48
CA PRO A 346 -6.17 13.43 7.28
C PRO A 346 -5.97 12.10 6.58
N GLU A 347 -5.87 11.02 7.37
CA GLU A 347 -5.83 9.64 6.89
C GLU A 347 -7.21 9.19 6.42
N ILE A 348 -7.24 8.27 5.42
CA ILE A 348 -8.44 7.54 5.05
C ILE A 348 -8.15 6.05 5.11
N ALA A 349 -9.06 5.26 5.69
CA ALA A 349 -8.94 3.83 5.82
C ALA A 349 -10.28 3.14 5.54
N GLY A 350 -10.23 1.91 5.06
CA GLY A 350 -11.42 1.08 4.83
C GLY A 350 -11.10 -0.40 4.98
N VAL A 351 -12.08 -1.19 5.37
CA VAL A 351 -12.01 -2.65 5.48
C VAL A 351 -13.36 -3.27 5.16
N GLY A 352 -13.36 -4.45 4.56
CA GLY A 352 -14.57 -5.10 4.09
C GLY A 352 -15.12 -4.48 2.81
N MET A 353 -16.42 -4.57 2.61
CA MET A 353 -17.09 -4.10 1.39
C MET A 353 -17.39 -2.60 1.46
N SER A 354 -17.24 -1.89 0.34
CA SER A 354 -17.74 -0.52 0.18
C SER A 354 -19.23 -0.52 -0.18
N GLU A 355 -19.88 0.65 -0.13
CA GLU A 355 -21.27 0.77 -0.57
C GLU A 355 -21.41 0.35 -2.04
N GLU A 356 -20.49 0.77 -2.89
CA GLU A 356 -20.48 0.42 -4.31
C GLU A 356 -20.36 -1.10 -4.53
N ALA A 357 -19.52 -1.75 -3.73
CA ALA A 357 -19.34 -3.21 -3.80
C ALA A 357 -20.60 -3.96 -3.34
N LEU A 358 -21.25 -3.51 -2.27
CA LEU A 358 -22.50 -4.08 -1.79
C LEU A 358 -23.63 -3.90 -2.79
N GLN A 359 -23.75 -2.71 -3.38
CA GLN A 359 -24.74 -2.40 -4.42
C GLN A 359 -24.52 -3.24 -5.67
N ALA A 360 -23.28 -3.37 -6.14
CA ALA A 360 -22.94 -4.19 -7.30
C ALA A 360 -23.21 -5.69 -7.06
N ALA A 361 -23.03 -6.16 -5.82
CA ALA A 361 -23.33 -7.54 -5.42
C ALA A 361 -24.82 -7.78 -5.12
N GLY A 362 -25.65 -6.73 -5.07
CA GLY A 362 -27.06 -6.84 -4.69
C GLY A 362 -27.28 -7.25 -3.24
N ILE A 363 -26.32 -6.98 -2.36
CA ILE A 363 -26.39 -7.32 -0.93
C ILE A 363 -27.10 -6.18 -0.18
N PRO A 364 -28.24 -6.46 0.52
CA PRO A 364 -28.92 -5.47 1.34
C PRO A 364 -28.03 -5.03 2.52
N TYR A 365 -27.99 -3.73 2.79
CA TYR A 365 -27.22 -3.17 3.89
C TYR A 365 -27.89 -1.90 4.44
N ARG A 366 -27.53 -1.55 5.66
CA ARG A 366 -27.72 -0.21 6.24
C ARG A 366 -26.38 0.47 6.46
N ALA A 367 -26.31 1.75 6.14
CA ALA A 367 -25.13 2.56 6.42
C ALA A 367 -25.37 3.37 7.71
N VAL A 368 -24.48 3.22 8.68
CA VAL A 368 -24.44 4.04 9.90
C VAL A 368 -23.25 4.97 9.77
N LYS A 369 -23.51 6.26 9.79
CA LYS A 369 -22.49 7.31 9.61
C LYS A 369 -22.46 8.22 10.83
N LEU A 370 -21.28 8.39 11.43
CA LEU A 370 -21.06 9.33 12.51
C LEU A 370 -19.93 10.29 12.17
N PRO A 371 -20.09 11.58 12.43
CA PRO A 371 -18.97 12.50 12.46
C PRO A 371 -17.94 12.04 13.50
N MET A 372 -16.65 12.09 13.16
CA MET A 372 -15.59 11.77 14.12
C MET A 372 -15.59 12.69 15.35
N ALA A 373 -16.28 13.83 15.24
CA ALA A 373 -16.52 14.76 16.35
C ALA A 373 -17.35 14.17 17.52
N TYR A 374 -17.96 13.00 17.36
CA TYR A 374 -18.54 12.25 18.47
C TYR A 374 -17.48 11.72 19.45
N SER A 375 -16.22 11.63 19.00
CA SER A 375 -15.09 11.35 19.89
C SER A 375 -14.51 12.67 20.44
N GLY A 376 -14.57 12.89 21.75
CA GLY A 376 -13.95 14.05 22.40
C GLY A 376 -12.44 14.14 22.18
N ARG A 377 -11.76 13.00 22.10
CA ARG A 377 -10.32 12.95 21.79
C ARG A 377 -10.03 13.40 20.35
N PHE A 378 -10.87 13.01 19.39
CA PHE A 378 -10.71 13.47 18.02
C PHE A 378 -10.84 15.01 17.93
N VAL A 379 -11.83 15.58 18.59
CA VAL A 379 -12.03 17.03 18.61
C VAL A 379 -10.83 17.76 19.22
N ALA A 380 -10.29 17.23 20.33
CA ALA A 380 -9.15 17.84 21.00
C ALA A 380 -7.85 17.84 20.16
N GLU A 381 -7.67 16.86 19.29
CA GLU A 381 -6.43 16.65 18.53
C GLU A 381 -6.52 17.07 17.05
N ASN A 382 -7.73 17.22 16.50
CA ASN A 382 -7.96 17.46 15.07
C ASN A 382 -8.87 18.69 14.85
N GLU A 383 -8.52 19.82 15.45
CA GLU A 383 -9.31 21.03 15.36
C GLU A 383 -9.56 21.49 13.91
N GLY A 384 -10.82 21.67 13.55
CA GLY A 384 -11.25 22.09 12.23
C GLY A 384 -11.19 21.01 11.14
N VAL A 385 -10.95 19.74 11.51
CA VAL A 385 -10.97 18.62 10.57
C VAL A 385 -12.34 17.94 10.59
N ASN A 386 -12.95 17.81 9.41
CA ASN A 386 -14.18 17.04 9.22
C ASN A 386 -13.82 15.58 8.98
N GLY A 387 -14.00 14.74 9.99
CA GLY A 387 -13.82 13.30 9.88
C GLY A 387 -15.16 12.57 9.93
N VAL A 388 -15.20 11.37 9.35
CA VAL A 388 -16.38 10.49 9.30
C VAL A 388 -15.97 9.05 9.63
N CYS A 389 -16.75 8.38 10.45
CA CYS A 389 -16.78 6.93 10.61
C CYS A 389 -18.07 6.41 9.97
N LYS A 390 -17.95 5.54 8.98
CA LYS A 390 -19.04 4.92 8.23
C LYS A 390 -18.95 3.42 8.37
N VAL A 391 -20.01 2.78 8.87
CA VAL A 391 -20.09 1.34 9.01
C VAL A 391 -21.27 0.82 8.21
N LEU A 392 -21.04 -0.21 7.42
CA LEU A 392 -22.03 -0.89 6.60
C LEU A 392 -22.37 -2.22 7.28
N ALA A 393 -23.63 -2.45 7.56
CA ALA A 393 -24.10 -3.64 8.27
C ALA A 393 -25.27 -4.30 7.54
N ALA A 394 -25.37 -5.61 7.63
CA ALA A 394 -26.53 -6.39 7.22
C ALA A 394 -27.77 -6.05 8.09
N GLU A 395 -28.92 -6.61 7.74
CA GLU A 395 -30.19 -6.38 8.49
C GLU A 395 -30.10 -6.85 9.94
N ASP A 396 -29.38 -7.94 10.20
CA ASP A 396 -29.14 -8.49 11.55
C ASP A 396 -28.09 -7.71 12.35
N GLY A 397 -27.47 -6.69 11.76
CA GLY A 397 -26.45 -5.87 12.36
C GLY A 397 -25.01 -6.34 12.12
N THR A 398 -24.79 -7.49 11.46
CA THR A 398 -23.45 -8.01 11.12
C THR A 398 -22.67 -6.99 10.31
N VAL A 399 -21.43 -6.70 10.71
CA VAL A 399 -20.55 -5.73 10.04
C VAL A 399 -20.06 -6.29 8.71
N LEU A 400 -20.36 -5.58 7.62
CA LEU A 400 -19.96 -5.93 6.25
C LEU A 400 -18.79 -5.10 5.75
N GLY A 401 -18.67 -3.87 6.23
CA GLY A 401 -17.61 -2.95 5.88
C GLY A 401 -17.54 -1.77 6.82
N ALA A 402 -16.37 -1.15 6.90
CA ALA A 402 -16.16 0.08 7.66
C ALA A 402 -15.16 0.98 6.93
N HIS A 403 -15.44 2.28 6.93
CA HIS A 403 -14.65 3.28 6.24
C HIS A 403 -14.50 4.51 7.13
N MET A 404 -13.29 5.05 7.25
CA MET A 404 -12.98 6.15 8.14
C MET A 404 -12.16 7.21 7.44
N LEU A 405 -12.52 8.47 7.62
CA LEU A 405 -11.72 9.64 7.26
C LEU A 405 -11.40 10.43 8.53
N GLY A 406 -10.13 10.60 8.84
CA GLY A 406 -9.66 11.34 10.02
C GLY A 406 -8.58 10.58 10.78
N ASN A 407 -7.74 11.32 11.52
CA ASN A 407 -6.64 10.70 12.28
C ASN A 407 -7.14 10.15 13.64
N PRO A 408 -6.71 8.96 14.05
CA PRO A 408 -5.79 8.02 13.42
C PRO A 408 -6.54 6.83 12.76
N ALA A 409 -7.17 7.01 11.61
CA ALA A 409 -7.95 5.97 10.93
C ALA A 409 -7.12 4.69 10.67
N SER A 410 -5.83 4.83 10.36
CA SER A 410 -4.91 3.71 10.12
C SER A 410 -4.80 2.74 11.31
N GLU A 411 -4.86 3.26 12.54
CA GLU A 411 -4.74 2.45 13.75
C GLU A 411 -6.10 1.87 14.19
N LEU A 412 -7.21 2.53 13.83
CA LEU A 412 -8.54 2.17 14.29
C LEU A 412 -9.24 1.15 13.40
N ILE A 413 -8.95 1.16 12.09
CA ILE A 413 -9.67 0.34 11.12
C ILE A 413 -9.55 -1.17 11.39
N VAL A 414 -8.49 -1.61 12.07
CA VAL A 414 -8.29 -3.01 12.46
C VAL A 414 -9.41 -3.52 13.38
N LEU A 415 -9.99 -2.66 14.23
CA LEU A 415 -11.11 -3.03 15.12
C LEU A 415 -12.34 -3.47 14.31
N ALA A 416 -12.60 -2.79 13.18
CA ALA A 416 -13.65 -3.18 12.26
C ALA A 416 -13.26 -4.43 11.46
N GLY A 417 -11.98 -4.57 11.07
CA GLY A 417 -11.48 -5.78 10.43
C GLY A 417 -11.68 -7.03 11.29
N MET A 418 -11.36 -6.95 12.58
CA MET A 418 -11.61 -8.03 13.54
C MET A 418 -13.12 -8.36 13.66
N ALA A 419 -13.96 -7.32 13.70
CA ALA A 419 -15.42 -7.53 13.77
C ALA A 419 -15.96 -8.26 12.53
N ILE A 420 -15.48 -7.89 11.32
CA ILE A 420 -15.86 -8.56 10.07
C ILE A 420 -15.38 -10.00 10.05
N GLU A 421 -14.13 -10.26 10.41
CA GLU A 421 -13.54 -11.60 10.40
C GLU A 421 -14.27 -12.54 11.36
N ASP A 422 -14.64 -12.04 12.54
CA ASP A 422 -15.33 -12.79 13.58
C ASP A 422 -16.88 -12.80 13.41
N GLY A 423 -17.43 -12.17 12.36
CA GLY A 423 -18.90 -12.10 12.14
C GLY A 423 -19.64 -11.34 13.22
N LYS A 424 -19.05 -10.28 13.79
CA LYS A 424 -19.63 -9.45 14.85
C LYS A 424 -20.65 -8.47 14.30
N THR A 425 -21.54 -8.04 15.18
CA THR A 425 -22.53 -6.99 14.90
C THR A 425 -22.05 -5.64 15.45
N ILE A 426 -22.67 -4.54 14.98
CA ILE A 426 -22.45 -3.20 15.55
C ILE A 426 -22.69 -3.19 17.06
N GLU A 427 -23.73 -3.89 17.54
CA GLU A 427 -24.06 -3.97 18.97
C GLU A 427 -22.98 -4.69 19.81
N ASP A 428 -22.17 -5.57 19.19
CA ASP A 428 -21.10 -6.24 19.92
C ASP A 428 -20.01 -5.27 20.41
N TRP A 429 -19.78 -4.15 19.69
CA TRP A 429 -18.81 -3.14 20.15
C TRP A 429 -19.22 -2.51 21.49
N LYS A 430 -20.51 -2.41 21.80
CA LYS A 430 -21.01 -1.86 23.07
C LYS A 430 -20.67 -2.74 24.29
N ARG A 431 -20.30 -4.00 24.07
CA ARG A 431 -19.89 -4.94 25.12
C ARG A 431 -18.43 -4.75 25.53
N TYR A 432 -17.61 -4.12 24.68
CA TYR A 432 -16.20 -3.91 24.98
C TYR A 432 -15.98 -2.62 25.77
N VAL A 433 -15.00 -2.66 26.67
CA VAL A 433 -14.60 -1.48 27.44
C VAL A 433 -13.49 -0.76 26.67
N PHE A 434 -13.80 0.39 26.11
CA PHE A 434 -12.79 1.23 25.48
C PHE A 434 -12.17 2.16 26.52
N PRO A 435 -10.87 2.42 26.48
CA PRO A 435 -10.27 3.42 27.34
C PRO A 435 -10.78 4.83 26.98
N HIS A 436 -11.02 5.65 28.01
CA HIS A 436 -11.50 7.03 27.85
C HIS A 436 -10.44 8.04 28.27
N PRO A 437 -10.20 9.14 27.50
CA PRO A 437 -10.76 9.39 26.17
C PRO A 437 -9.88 8.78 25.06
N THR A 438 -10.50 8.15 24.06
CA THR A 438 -9.83 7.65 22.84
C THR A 438 -10.68 7.92 21.61
N VAL A 439 -10.03 7.98 20.44
CA VAL A 439 -10.78 8.11 19.18
C VAL A 439 -11.53 6.82 18.84
N GLY A 440 -11.04 5.66 19.30
CA GLY A 440 -11.67 4.35 19.08
C GLY A 440 -13.05 4.19 19.70
N GLU A 441 -13.40 5.02 20.70
CA GLU A 441 -14.75 5.03 21.30
C GLU A 441 -15.85 5.31 20.27
N ILE A 442 -15.50 5.89 19.09
CA ILE A 442 -16.46 6.13 18.00
C ILE A 442 -17.24 4.87 17.61
N PHE A 443 -16.63 3.68 17.73
CA PHE A 443 -17.31 2.41 17.45
C PHE A 443 -18.40 2.05 18.45
N ARG A 444 -18.39 2.61 19.65
CA ARG A 444 -19.46 2.44 20.63
C ARG A 444 -20.65 3.35 20.40
N GLU A 445 -20.44 4.45 19.69
CA GLU A 445 -21.47 5.45 19.40
C GLU A 445 -22.31 5.09 18.16
N LEU A 446 -21.93 4.02 17.44
CA LEU A 446 -22.62 3.50 16.26
C LEU A 446 -24.00 2.89 16.55
#